data_61e1bca3f97a981b12ded165e7ecabeb
#
_entry.id   61e1bca3f97a981b12ded165e7ecabeb
#
_cell.length_a   1.000
_cell.length_b   1.000
_cell.length_c   1.000
_cell.angle_alpha   90.00
_cell.angle_beta   90.00
_cell.angle_gamma   90.00
#
_symmetry.space_group_name_H-M   'P 1'
#
loop_
_entity.id
_entity.type
_entity.pdbx_description
1 polymer ?
#
loop_
_entity_poly.entity_id
_entity_poly.type
_entity_poly.pdbx_seq_one_letter_code
_entity_poly.pdbx_strand_id
1 'polypeptide(L)'
;YQYKGKLYNCGAVLYKGHILALISKSFLPNYNEFYEKRWFEEALDETVYVDILGDTVPFGTKIIVQAENIPEFSLAVEICEDLWSVIPPSSNHSLAGATIIANPSAGNEITGKDSYRLSLVSSQSAKTISSYIYTCAGYGESTTDVVFSGHNIICENGTVLATAKRFENGI
;
A
#
# COMPACT_ATOMS: atom_id res chain seq x y z
N TYR A 1 -12.41 -3.17 -6.44
CA TYR A 1 -13.80 -2.92 -6.06
C TYR A 1 -14.51 -2.10 -7.13
N GLN A 2 -15.77 -2.45 -7.43
CA GLN A 2 -16.59 -1.69 -8.36
C GLN A 2 -17.54 -0.76 -7.60
N TYR A 3 -17.50 0.53 -7.91
CA TYR A 3 -18.38 1.54 -7.31
C TYR A 3 -18.90 2.50 -8.39
N LYS A 4 -20.24 2.70 -8.43
CA LYS A 4 -20.91 3.57 -9.42
C LYS A 4 -20.47 3.34 -10.87
N GLY A 5 -20.32 2.06 -11.26
CA GLY A 5 -19.94 1.67 -12.62
C GLY A 5 -18.45 1.80 -12.97
N LYS A 6 -17.61 2.24 -12.02
CA LYS A 6 -16.17 2.36 -12.17
C LYS A 6 -15.45 1.31 -11.34
N LEU A 7 -14.27 0.90 -11.77
CA LEU A 7 -13.43 -0.08 -11.08
C LEU A 7 -12.27 0.62 -10.37
N TYR A 8 -12.01 0.25 -9.12
CA TYR A 8 -10.93 0.81 -8.29
C TYR A 8 -9.98 -0.30 -7.85
N ASN A 9 -8.67 -0.02 -7.91
CA ASN A 9 -7.65 -0.88 -7.32
C ASN A 9 -7.63 -0.61 -5.81
N CYS A 10 -7.89 -1.63 -4.99
CA CYS A 10 -8.11 -1.45 -3.56
C CYS A 10 -7.33 -2.45 -2.71
N GLY A 11 -6.86 -2.00 -1.56
CA GLY A 11 -6.51 -2.83 -0.42
C GLY A 11 -7.70 -2.95 0.54
N ALA A 12 -7.86 -4.11 1.17
CA ALA A 12 -8.85 -4.33 2.22
C ALA A 12 -8.16 -4.55 3.57
N VAL A 13 -8.63 -3.87 4.60
CA VAL A 13 -8.22 -4.14 5.97
C VAL A 13 -9.21 -5.12 6.58
N LEU A 14 -8.71 -6.27 7.04
CA LEU A 14 -9.52 -7.37 7.55
C LEU A 14 -9.22 -7.63 9.03
N TYR A 15 -10.26 -7.86 9.81
CA TYR A 15 -10.14 -8.26 11.21
C TYR A 15 -11.26 -9.22 11.63
N LYS A 16 -10.90 -10.36 12.18
CA LYS A 16 -11.82 -11.40 12.68
C LYS A 16 -12.95 -11.78 11.71
N GLY A 17 -12.64 -11.85 10.42
CA GLY A 17 -13.60 -12.22 9.37
C GLY A 17 -14.45 -11.08 8.83
N HIS A 18 -14.25 -9.86 9.29
CA HIS A 18 -14.93 -8.65 8.83
C HIS A 18 -14.00 -7.76 8.01
N ILE A 19 -14.57 -7.01 7.08
CA ILE A 19 -13.87 -5.94 6.37
C ILE A 19 -14.02 -4.67 7.19
N LEU A 20 -12.90 -4.06 7.61
CA LEU A 20 -12.92 -2.81 8.37
C LEU A 20 -12.87 -1.58 7.46
N ALA A 21 -12.18 -1.69 6.33
CA ALA A 21 -12.02 -0.59 5.38
C ALA A 21 -11.62 -1.10 4.00
N LEU A 22 -11.98 -0.35 2.96
CA LEU A 22 -11.46 -0.46 1.61
C LEU A 22 -10.66 0.79 1.28
N ILE A 23 -9.37 0.62 1.01
CA ILE A 23 -8.47 1.72 0.68
C ILE A 23 -8.25 1.71 -0.83
N SER A 24 -8.64 2.78 -1.53
CA SER A 24 -8.40 2.87 -2.96
C SER A 24 -7.04 3.49 -3.27
N LYS A 25 -6.39 2.99 -4.30
CA LYS A 25 -5.11 3.49 -4.80
C LYS A 25 -5.27 4.90 -5.35
N SER A 26 -4.39 5.82 -4.92
CA SER A 26 -4.46 7.24 -5.31
C SER A 26 -3.79 7.49 -6.65
N PHE A 27 -2.63 6.90 -6.90
CA PHE A 27 -1.84 7.13 -8.10
C PHE A 27 -1.77 5.86 -8.95
N LEU A 28 -2.27 5.95 -10.18
CA LEU A 28 -2.30 4.85 -11.13
C LEU A 28 -1.13 4.99 -12.12
N PRO A 29 -0.12 4.10 -12.09
CA PRO A 29 0.96 4.14 -13.05
C PRO A 29 0.43 3.85 -14.46
N ASN A 30 0.82 4.70 -15.40
CA ASN A 30 0.41 4.58 -16.81
C ASN A 30 1.57 4.97 -17.73
N TYR A 31 2.70 4.29 -17.54
CA TYR A 31 3.95 4.48 -18.26
C TYR A 31 4.71 3.15 -18.38
N ASN A 32 5.53 3.00 -19.40
CA ASN A 32 6.29 1.79 -19.72
C ASN A 32 5.37 0.54 -19.74
N GLU A 33 5.68 -0.46 -18.93
CA GLU A 33 4.93 -1.71 -18.75
C GLU A 33 3.64 -1.55 -17.91
N PHE A 34 3.41 -0.38 -17.31
CA PHE A 34 2.23 -0.13 -16.49
C PHE A 34 1.15 0.62 -17.27
N TYR A 35 -0.07 0.14 -17.18
CA TYR A 35 -1.25 0.71 -17.87
C TYR A 35 -2.52 0.61 -17.02
N GLU A 36 -2.40 0.91 -15.72
CA GLU A 36 -3.52 0.77 -14.77
C GLU A 36 -4.71 1.69 -15.08
N LYS A 37 -4.48 2.88 -15.66
CA LYS A 37 -5.57 3.78 -16.09
C LYS A 37 -6.48 3.20 -17.18
N ARG A 38 -6.08 2.10 -17.80
CA ARG A 38 -6.93 1.36 -18.74
C ARG A 38 -8.08 0.64 -18.03
N TRP A 39 -7.90 0.28 -16.77
CA TRP A 39 -8.81 -0.59 -16.01
C TRP A 39 -9.41 0.10 -14.81
N PHE A 40 -8.65 0.97 -14.16
CA PHE A 40 -8.98 1.55 -12.86
C PHE A 40 -9.14 3.07 -12.93
N GLU A 41 -10.00 3.57 -12.07
CA GLU A 41 -10.14 4.99 -11.77
C GLU A 41 -9.26 5.37 -10.58
N GLU A 42 -8.83 6.63 -10.55
CA GLU A 42 -8.16 7.24 -9.42
C GLU A 42 -9.09 7.27 -8.20
N ALA A 43 -8.49 7.30 -7.01
CA ALA A 43 -9.26 7.31 -5.78
C ALA A 43 -10.27 8.47 -5.71
N LEU A 44 -11.31 8.25 -4.92
CA LEU A 44 -12.29 9.30 -4.62
C LEU A 44 -11.65 10.41 -3.76
N ASP A 45 -12.05 11.65 -3.98
CA ASP A 45 -11.60 12.78 -3.16
C ASP A 45 -12.07 12.68 -1.71
N GLU A 46 -13.24 12.07 -1.51
CA GLU A 46 -13.88 11.88 -0.21
C GLU A 46 -14.06 10.41 0.13
N THR A 47 -14.04 10.12 1.42
CA THR A 47 -14.38 8.79 1.94
C THR A 47 -15.91 8.62 1.92
N VAL A 48 -16.38 7.54 1.33
CA VAL A 48 -17.79 7.14 1.30
C VAL A 48 -17.98 5.83 2.05
N TYR A 49 -19.22 5.52 2.44
CA TYR A 49 -19.55 4.22 3.02
C TYR A 49 -20.18 3.32 1.96
N VAL A 50 -19.78 2.06 1.96
CA VAL A 50 -20.25 1.05 1.02
C VAL A 50 -20.59 -0.25 1.74
N ASP A 51 -21.57 -0.98 1.22
CA ASP A 51 -21.95 -2.29 1.74
C ASP A 51 -21.22 -3.37 0.95
N ILE A 52 -20.51 -4.25 1.65
CA ILE A 52 -19.78 -5.38 1.05
C ILE A 52 -19.78 -6.58 1.99
N LEU A 53 -20.22 -7.73 1.48
CA LEU A 53 -20.25 -9.02 2.22
C LEU A 53 -20.93 -8.95 3.61
N GLY A 54 -21.89 -8.03 3.77
CA GLY A 54 -22.62 -7.85 5.04
C GLY A 54 -22.04 -6.80 5.98
N ASP A 55 -20.89 -6.23 5.67
CA ASP A 55 -20.29 -5.11 6.40
C ASP A 55 -20.54 -3.79 5.67
N THR A 56 -20.87 -2.72 6.42
CA THR A 56 -20.86 -1.34 5.93
C THR A 56 -19.54 -0.69 6.29
N VAL A 57 -18.71 -0.42 5.28
CA VAL A 57 -17.31 -0.03 5.49
C VAL A 57 -16.96 1.28 4.82
N PRO A 58 -16.03 2.06 5.37
CA PRO A 58 -15.48 3.23 4.69
C PRO A 58 -14.65 2.79 3.46
N PHE A 59 -14.86 3.50 2.35
CA PHE A 59 -14.13 3.35 1.09
C PHE A 59 -13.53 4.68 0.66
N GLY A 60 -12.23 4.73 0.46
CA GLY A 60 -11.49 5.92 0.08
C GLY A 60 -10.01 5.81 0.42
N THR A 61 -9.32 6.95 0.53
CA THR A 61 -7.88 7.00 0.87
C THR A 61 -7.61 7.53 2.27
N LYS A 62 -8.48 8.38 2.81
CA LYS A 62 -8.29 9.11 4.07
C LYS A 62 -8.85 8.30 5.24
N ILE A 63 -8.31 7.10 5.45
CA ILE A 63 -8.81 6.15 6.45
C ILE A 63 -7.64 5.69 7.31
N ILE A 64 -7.84 5.73 8.64
CA ILE A 64 -6.93 5.16 9.63
C ILE A 64 -7.72 4.16 10.47
N VAL A 65 -7.15 2.98 10.67
CA VAL A 65 -7.72 1.92 11.50
C VAL A 65 -6.93 1.83 12.81
N GLN A 66 -7.59 2.05 13.93
CA GLN A 66 -6.96 2.06 15.25
C GLN A 66 -7.41 0.84 16.07
N ALA A 67 -6.50 0.34 16.93
CA ALA A 67 -6.85 -0.68 17.91
C ALA A 67 -7.30 -0.01 19.21
N GLU A 68 -8.49 -0.37 19.70
CA GLU A 68 -9.04 0.20 20.94
C GLU A 68 -8.18 -0.08 22.18
N ASN A 69 -7.54 -1.25 22.22
CA ASN A 69 -6.74 -1.72 23.34
C ASN A 69 -5.23 -1.47 23.21
N ILE A 70 -4.79 -0.90 22.10
CA ILE A 70 -3.38 -0.54 21.82
C ILE A 70 -3.38 0.85 21.19
N PRO A 71 -3.36 1.92 22.01
CA PRO A 71 -3.49 3.31 21.50
C PRO A 71 -2.42 3.70 20.48
N GLU A 72 -1.24 3.09 20.56
CA GLU A 72 -0.12 3.32 19.65
C GLU A 72 -0.32 2.64 18.29
N PHE A 73 -1.24 1.68 18.17
CA PHE A 73 -1.53 0.99 16.91
C PHE A 73 -2.52 1.79 16.08
N SER A 74 -2.00 2.49 15.09
CA SER A 74 -2.76 3.34 14.16
C SER A 74 -2.29 3.06 12.74
N LEU A 75 -3.04 2.21 12.03
CA LEU A 75 -2.71 1.69 10.70
C LEU A 75 -3.33 2.53 9.61
N ALA A 76 -2.52 2.97 8.65
CA ALA A 76 -2.97 3.46 7.35
C ALA A 76 -2.40 2.60 6.22
N VAL A 77 -3.05 2.63 5.07
CA VAL A 77 -2.66 1.88 3.89
C VAL A 77 -2.50 2.83 2.71
N GLU A 78 -1.42 2.66 1.95
CA GLU A 78 -1.26 3.22 0.62
C GLU A 78 -0.83 2.11 -0.34
N ILE A 79 -1.00 2.25 -1.65
CA ILE A 79 -0.85 1.11 -2.55
C ILE A 79 0.21 1.40 -3.62
N CYS A 80 1.29 0.62 -3.60
CA CYS A 80 2.30 0.55 -4.67
C CYS A 80 2.80 1.94 -5.10
N GLU A 81 2.34 2.45 -6.25
CA GLU A 81 2.72 3.74 -6.85
C GLU A 81 2.50 4.93 -5.92
N ASP A 82 1.61 4.82 -4.95
CA ASP A 82 1.36 5.87 -3.98
C ASP A 82 2.65 6.32 -3.27
N LEU A 83 3.53 5.36 -2.92
CA LEU A 83 4.84 5.64 -2.32
C LEU A 83 5.79 6.40 -3.26
N TRP A 84 5.68 6.16 -4.58
CA TRP A 84 6.58 6.75 -5.58
C TRP A 84 6.18 8.18 -5.98
N SER A 85 5.00 8.62 -5.55
CA SER A 85 4.51 9.97 -5.80
C SER A 85 5.33 11.02 -5.04
N VAL A 86 5.30 12.27 -5.51
CA VAL A 86 6.01 13.39 -4.86
C VAL A 86 5.50 13.62 -3.43
N ILE A 87 4.20 13.47 -3.22
CA ILE A 87 3.56 13.54 -1.90
C ILE A 87 2.77 12.25 -1.71
N PRO A 88 3.40 11.21 -1.11
CA PRO A 88 2.71 9.97 -0.81
C PRO A 88 1.54 10.18 0.16
N PRO A 89 0.42 9.45 0.04
CA PRO A 89 -0.69 9.49 0.99
C PRO A 89 -0.26 9.28 2.44
N SER A 90 0.76 8.46 2.67
CA SER A 90 1.36 8.23 4.01
C SER A 90 1.83 9.51 4.70
N SER A 91 2.22 10.54 3.96
CA SER A 91 2.58 11.83 4.54
C SER A 91 1.39 12.48 5.26
N ASN A 92 0.20 12.45 4.63
CA ASN A 92 -1.02 12.95 5.23
C ASN A 92 -1.56 12.02 6.33
N HIS A 93 -1.42 10.70 6.14
CA HIS A 93 -1.81 9.71 7.16
C HIS A 93 -1.02 9.91 8.46
N SER A 94 0.29 10.15 8.36
CA SER A 94 1.12 10.38 9.54
C SER A 94 0.79 11.70 10.25
N LEU A 95 0.52 12.76 9.50
CA LEU A 95 0.01 14.02 10.07
C LEU A 95 -1.34 13.83 10.78
N ALA A 96 -2.14 12.86 10.35
CA ALA A 96 -3.41 12.48 10.98
C ALA A 96 -3.26 11.45 12.12
N GLY A 97 -2.02 11.05 12.45
CA GLY A 97 -1.72 10.18 13.59
C GLY A 97 -1.49 8.71 13.26
N ALA A 98 -1.30 8.33 12.00
CA ALA A 98 -0.90 6.97 11.67
C ALA A 98 0.53 6.69 12.15
N THR A 99 0.71 5.58 12.85
CA THR A 99 2.01 5.10 13.35
C THR A 99 2.56 3.94 12.53
N ILE A 100 1.69 3.27 11.77
CA ILE A 100 2.02 2.15 10.91
C ILE A 100 1.47 2.42 9.52
N ILE A 101 2.33 2.32 8.50
CA ILE A 101 1.94 2.41 7.11
C ILE A 101 2.16 1.05 6.45
N ALA A 102 1.13 0.49 5.84
CA ALA A 102 1.23 -0.72 5.03
C ALA A 102 1.12 -0.36 3.54
N ASN A 103 2.03 -0.90 2.73
CA ASN A 103 2.04 -0.69 1.28
C ASN A 103 2.09 -2.04 0.55
N PRO A 104 0.92 -2.60 0.17
CA PRO A 104 0.87 -3.73 -0.74
C PRO A 104 1.21 -3.29 -2.15
N SER A 105 2.16 -3.96 -2.77
CA SER A 105 2.73 -3.60 -4.07
C SER A 105 2.83 -4.79 -5.02
N ALA A 106 2.82 -4.51 -6.32
CA ALA A 106 3.25 -5.39 -7.39
C ALA A 106 4.27 -4.65 -8.27
N GLY A 107 5.37 -4.23 -7.64
CA GLY A 107 6.46 -3.52 -8.31
C GLY A 107 7.36 -4.49 -9.05
N ASN A 108 7.63 -4.20 -10.34
CA ASN A 108 8.55 -4.99 -11.14
C ASN A 108 9.98 -4.94 -10.60
N GLU A 109 10.76 -5.94 -10.94
CA GLU A 109 12.18 -6.00 -10.63
C GLU A 109 13.01 -5.69 -11.88
N ILE A 110 13.84 -4.65 -11.79
CA ILE A 110 14.82 -4.26 -12.79
C ILE A 110 16.14 -3.93 -12.10
N THR A 111 17.23 -3.90 -12.84
CA THR A 111 18.57 -3.62 -12.30
C THR A 111 18.60 -2.30 -11.52
N GLY A 112 19.05 -2.37 -10.26
CA GLY A 112 19.20 -1.22 -9.38
C GLY A 112 17.92 -0.75 -8.67
N LYS A 113 16.76 -1.32 -8.99
CA LYS A 113 15.49 -0.91 -8.37
C LYS A 113 15.38 -1.35 -6.91
N ASP A 114 16.05 -2.42 -6.53
CA ASP A 114 16.08 -2.93 -5.16
C ASP A 114 16.66 -1.92 -4.17
N SER A 115 17.81 -1.35 -4.49
CA SER A 115 18.47 -0.34 -3.65
C SER A 115 17.67 0.97 -3.63
N TYR A 116 17.12 1.38 -4.77
CA TYR A 116 16.26 2.55 -4.84
C TYR A 116 14.97 2.37 -4.02
N ARG A 117 14.32 1.21 -4.12
CA ARG A 117 13.14 0.85 -3.31
C ARG A 117 13.45 0.89 -1.81
N LEU A 118 14.57 0.29 -1.40
CA LEU A 118 15.00 0.29 -0.01
C LEU A 118 15.20 1.71 0.52
N SER A 119 15.89 2.56 -0.26
CA SER A 119 16.11 3.97 0.09
C SER A 119 14.80 4.74 0.20
N LEU A 120 13.84 4.50 -0.71
CA LEU A 120 12.55 5.17 -0.72
C LEU A 120 11.71 4.78 0.50
N VAL A 121 11.59 3.49 0.81
CA VAL A 121 10.86 2.98 1.99
C VAL A 121 11.48 3.51 3.28
N SER A 122 12.79 3.42 3.42
CA SER A 122 13.52 3.92 4.59
C SER A 122 13.34 5.43 4.77
N SER A 123 13.49 6.20 3.69
CA SER A 123 13.31 7.66 3.74
C SER A 123 11.88 8.05 4.11
N GLN A 124 10.87 7.36 3.57
CA GLN A 124 9.48 7.64 3.89
C GLN A 124 9.17 7.29 5.35
N SER A 125 9.63 6.14 5.84
CA SER A 125 9.53 5.76 7.25
C SER A 125 10.16 6.82 8.18
N ALA A 126 11.35 7.34 7.84
CA ALA A 126 12.02 8.40 8.60
C ALA A 126 11.22 9.70 8.60
N LYS A 127 10.74 10.14 7.44
CA LYS A 127 9.97 11.39 7.30
C LYS A 127 8.65 11.37 8.05
N THR A 128 8.00 10.22 8.07
CA THR A 128 6.68 10.03 8.70
C THR A 128 6.77 9.59 10.15
N ILE A 129 7.98 9.31 10.66
CA ILE A 129 8.23 8.80 12.03
C ILE A 129 7.29 7.61 12.31
N SER A 130 7.29 6.64 11.41
CA SER A 130 6.36 5.50 11.45
C SER A 130 7.06 4.18 11.14
N SER A 131 6.44 3.09 11.54
CA SER A 131 6.73 1.77 10.96
C SER A 131 6.18 1.71 9.54
N TYR A 132 7.01 1.40 8.56
CA TYR A 132 6.62 1.26 7.16
C TYR A 132 6.80 -0.19 6.71
N ILE A 133 5.70 -0.82 6.32
CA ILE A 133 5.65 -2.23 5.90
C ILE A 133 5.36 -2.25 4.40
N TYR A 134 6.40 -2.50 3.61
CA TYR A 134 6.29 -2.66 2.16
C TYR A 134 6.26 -4.15 1.82
N THR A 135 5.21 -4.60 1.14
CA THR A 135 5.10 -5.97 0.64
C THR A 135 5.01 -5.97 -0.88
N CYS A 136 5.65 -6.92 -1.53
CA CYS A 136 5.70 -6.98 -2.99
C CYS A 136 5.33 -8.37 -3.49
N ALA A 137 4.64 -8.41 -4.62
CA ALA A 137 4.43 -9.64 -5.38
C ALA A 137 5.78 -10.37 -5.62
N GLY A 138 5.78 -11.69 -5.58
CA GLY A 138 6.99 -12.50 -5.60
C GLY A 138 6.88 -13.72 -6.48
N TYR A 139 7.49 -14.81 -6.03
CA TYR A 139 7.55 -16.05 -6.78
C TYR A 139 6.14 -16.57 -7.15
N GLY A 140 5.95 -16.86 -8.44
CA GLY A 140 4.67 -17.34 -8.97
C GLY A 140 3.72 -16.24 -9.48
N GLU A 141 4.01 -14.96 -9.17
CA GLU A 141 3.17 -13.83 -9.59
C GLU A 141 3.63 -13.16 -10.90
N SER A 142 4.75 -13.61 -11.46
CA SER A 142 5.30 -13.01 -12.69
C SER A 142 4.37 -13.17 -13.89
N THR A 143 4.34 -12.11 -14.71
CA THR A 143 3.52 -12.02 -15.93
C THR A 143 4.41 -12.11 -17.18
N THR A 144 3.82 -11.95 -18.38
CA THR A 144 4.57 -11.85 -19.63
C THR A 144 5.44 -10.60 -19.70
N ASP A 145 5.01 -9.50 -19.06
CA ASP A 145 5.64 -8.18 -19.20
C ASP A 145 6.60 -7.85 -18.07
N VAL A 146 6.38 -8.42 -16.86
CA VAL A 146 7.10 -8.07 -15.66
C VAL A 146 7.54 -9.30 -14.85
N VAL A 147 8.64 -9.13 -14.12
CA VAL A 147 9.14 -10.10 -13.13
C VAL A 147 9.02 -9.47 -11.76
N PHE A 148 8.55 -10.23 -10.78
CA PHE A 148 8.44 -9.82 -9.39
C PHE A 148 9.44 -10.58 -8.53
N SER A 149 10.03 -9.88 -7.56
CA SER A 149 11.11 -10.44 -6.74
C SER A 149 10.71 -10.79 -5.30
N GLY A 150 9.53 -10.37 -4.84
CA GLY A 150 9.13 -10.55 -3.45
C GLY A 150 9.97 -9.74 -2.45
N HIS A 151 10.55 -8.62 -2.88
CA HIS A 151 11.40 -7.78 -2.02
C HIS A 151 10.55 -7.04 -0.98
N ASN A 152 10.17 -7.74 0.11
CA ASN A 152 9.45 -7.17 1.24
C ASN A 152 10.42 -6.44 2.17
N ILE A 153 9.98 -5.32 2.75
CA ILE A 153 10.82 -4.44 3.57
C ILE A 153 10.00 -3.95 4.76
N ILE A 154 10.59 -4.00 5.94
CA ILE A 154 10.04 -3.37 7.15
C ILE A 154 11.06 -2.34 7.64
N CYS A 155 10.63 -1.09 7.73
CA CYS A 155 11.42 -0.01 8.31
C CYS A 155 10.68 0.61 9.48
N GLU A 156 11.42 1.16 10.43
CA GLU A 156 10.90 1.98 11.51
C GLU A 156 11.79 3.18 11.73
N ASN A 157 11.22 4.38 11.71
CA ASN A 157 11.95 5.64 11.86
C ASN A 157 13.21 5.73 10.96
N GLY A 158 13.12 5.20 9.76
CA GLY A 158 14.21 5.15 8.78
C GLY A 158 15.20 3.98 8.96
N THR A 159 15.10 3.22 10.04
CA THR A 159 15.93 2.03 10.25
C THR A 159 15.29 0.82 9.58
N VAL A 160 16.07 0.09 8.79
CA VAL A 160 15.62 -1.19 8.20
C VAL A 160 15.63 -2.26 9.29
N LEU A 161 14.46 -2.78 9.64
CA LEU A 161 14.30 -3.84 10.64
C LEU A 161 14.41 -5.23 10.01
N ALA A 162 13.81 -5.40 8.82
CA ALA A 162 13.83 -6.65 8.08
C ALA A 162 13.69 -6.43 6.59
N THR A 163 14.25 -7.35 5.81
CA THR A 163 14.08 -7.41 4.36
C THR A 163 14.08 -8.86 3.90
N ALA A 164 13.12 -9.21 3.04
CA ALA A 164 13.10 -10.52 2.41
C ALA A 164 14.17 -10.62 1.33
N LYS A 165 14.71 -11.82 1.16
CA LYS A 165 15.58 -12.09 0.02
C LYS A 165 14.76 -12.11 -1.26
N ARG A 166 15.31 -11.47 -2.29
CA ARG A 166 14.66 -11.44 -3.60
C ARG A 166 14.65 -12.83 -4.24
N PHE A 167 13.55 -13.15 -4.92
CA PHE A 167 13.32 -14.41 -5.64
C PHE A 167 13.28 -15.66 -4.73
N GLU A 168 13.09 -15.47 -3.44
CA GLU A 168 12.87 -16.54 -2.48
C GLU A 168 11.51 -16.36 -1.80
N ASN A 169 10.91 -17.49 -1.37
CA ASN A 169 9.72 -17.44 -0.51
C ASN A 169 10.18 -17.41 0.95
N GLY A 170 9.65 -16.46 1.70
CA GLY A 170 9.96 -16.32 3.12
C GLY A 170 9.81 -14.87 3.59
N ILE A 171 9.95 -14.73 4.88
CA ILE A 171 9.99 -13.44 5.58
C ILE A 171 11.38 -13.31 6.20
#